data_cecf1b0b72570fc32b03fd84660a903a
#
_entry.id   cecf1b0b72570fc32b03fd84660a903a
#
_cell.length_a   1.000
_cell.length_b   1.000
_cell.length_c   1.000
_cell.angle_alpha   90.00
_cell.angle_beta   90.00
_cell.angle_gamma   90.00
#
_symmetry.space_group_name_H-M   'P 1'
#
loop_
_entity.id
_entity.type
_entity.pdbx_description
1 polymer ?
#
loop_
_entity_poly.entity_id
_entity_poly.type
_entity_poly.pdbx_seq_one_letter_code
_entity_poly.pdbx_strand_id
1 'polypeptide(L)'
;MRIGIISGVIGLFVTLSVHAQKSDSIKSMLLPDVVVTETYQQRQAKKSALTVDVADQDFLRKHFTGNFMQAMENIPGVQAMDIGSGFSKPMVRGMGFNRIAVLENGIKQEGQQWGADHGLELDAFNIGAVNVLKGPSSLLYGSDAMGGVIDVVPSAVPADNRVFGDVTLLGKSVNGTIGGSLMLGIRKNAWYSHIRYSEQHFGDYRIPTDSIVYLTQRIPIYGRKLKNTAGIERNIGLFTQYQRRAYKANYAVSNVYQKTGFFPGAHGIPDASRVEDDGDSRNIELPFSKVNHLKVTTHQQYAWEKLILSGDLGFQNNHREEWSAFHTHYGSQPAPEKDPDKELAFNLNTFSASVKAMFV
;
A
#
# COMPACT_ATOMS: atom_id res chain seq x y z
N MET A 1 -44.25 -41.03 0.92
CA MET A 1 -42.98 -41.51 1.49
C MET A 1 -41.95 -40.39 1.35
N ARG A 2 -41.73 -39.62 2.41
CA ARG A 2 -40.83 -38.49 2.42
C ARG A 2 -39.54 -38.91 3.10
N ILE A 3 -38.43 -38.85 2.40
CA ILE A 3 -37.09 -39.08 2.95
C ILE A 3 -36.42 -37.71 3.09
N GLY A 4 -36.25 -37.27 4.33
CA GLY A 4 -35.51 -36.05 4.67
C GLY A 4 -34.01 -36.36 4.72
N ILE A 5 -33.25 -35.52 4.05
CA ILE A 5 -31.79 -35.53 4.09
C ILE A 5 -31.35 -34.63 5.23
N ILE A 6 -30.75 -35.19 6.27
CA ILE A 6 -30.13 -34.49 7.39
C ILE A 6 -28.70 -34.18 6.99
N SER A 7 -28.39 -32.91 6.81
CA SER A 7 -27.02 -32.41 6.61
C SER A 7 -26.34 -32.30 7.96
N GLY A 8 -25.41 -33.20 8.25
CA GLY A 8 -24.58 -33.16 9.44
C GLY A 8 -23.42 -32.15 9.26
N VAL A 9 -23.42 -31.07 10.03
CA VAL A 9 -22.26 -30.18 10.20
C VAL A 9 -21.29 -30.87 11.16
N ILE A 10 -20.16 -31.31 10.64
CA ILE A 10 -19.07 -31.85 11.46
C ILE A 10 -18.27 -30.66 11.98
N GLY A 11 -18.54 -30.27 13.23
CA GLY A 11 -17.72 -29.35 13.97
C GLY A 11 -16.42 -30.01 14.44
N LEU A 12 -15.31 -29.63 13.90
CA LEU A 12 -13.98 -30.06 14.35
C LEU A 12 -13.61 -29.30 15.64
N PHE A 13 -13.89 -29.90 16.81
CA PHE A 13 -13.37 -29.39 18.08
C PHE A 13 -11.91 -29.83 18.25
N VAL A 14 -10.99 -28.88 18.10
CA VAL A 14 -9.60 -29.08 18.50
C VAL A 14 -9.51 -28.82 20.01
N THR A 15 -9.43 -29.89 20.81
CA THR A 15 -9.17 -29.81 22.25
C THR A 15 -7.69 -29.56 22.48
N LEU A 16 -7.33 -28.31 22.81
CA LEU A 16 -6.02 -27.97 23.33
C LEU A 16 -5.90 -28.39 24.79
N SER A 17 -5.16 -29.46 25.06
CA SER A 17 -4.81 -29.88 26.40
C SER A 17 -3.76 -28.94 26.98
N VAL A 18 -4.17 -28.02 27.85
CA VAL A 18 -3.23 -27.19 28.61
C VAL A 18 -2.68 -28.01 29.77
N HIS A 19 -1.41 -28.40 29.67
CA HIS A 19 -0.68 -28.96 30.80
C HIS A 19 -0.13 -27.80 31.65
N ALA A 20 -0.71 -27.61 32.83
CA ALA A 20 -0.17 -26.69 33.81
C ALA A 20 1.11 -27.30 34.41
N GLN A 21 2.26 -26.78 34.06
CA GLN A 21 3.53 -27.12 34.69
C GLN A 21 3.70 -26.28 35.96
N LYS A 22 3.77 -26.97 37.11
CA LYS A 22 4.22 -26.36 38.36
C LYS A 22 5.66 -25.90 38.19
N SER A 23 5.90 -24.61 38.27
CA SER A 23 7.24 -24.05 38.32
C SER A 23 7.55 -23.55 39.73
N ASP A 24 8.29 -24.36 40.46
CA ASP A 24 9.04 -23.88 41.64
C ASP A 24 10.47 -23.63 41.16
N SER A 25 10.79 -22.38 40.95
CA SER A 25 12.08 -21.74 41.20
C SER A 25 12.10 -20.33 40.57
N ILE A 26 12.27 -19.32 41.37
CA ILE A 26 12.64 -17.97 40.92
C ILE A 26 14.04 -18.07 40.35
N LYS A 27 14.14 -18.37 39.05
CA LYS A 27 15.39 -18.14 38.31
C LYS A 27 15.46 -16.64 38.07
N SER A 28 16.47 -16.00 38.65
CA SER A 28 16.88 -14.66 38.28
C SER A 28 17.13 -14.64 36.78
N MET A 29 16.19 -14.12 36.05
CA MET A 29 16.31 -13.91 34.60
C MET A 29 17.23 -12.69 34.46
N LEU A 30 18.51 -12.94 34.16
CA LEU A 30 19.35 -11.90 33.60
C LEU A 30 18.62 -11.40 32.35
N LEU A 31 18.11 -10.18 32.39
CA LEU A 31 17.59 -9.51 31.23
C LEU A 31 18.71 -9.54 30.18
N PRO A 32 18.49 -10.06 28.98
CA PRO A 32 19.49 -9.96 27.93
C PRO A 32 19.80 -8.48 27.74
N ASP A 33 21.08 -8.16 27.63
CA ASP A 33 21.53 -6.82 27.30
C ASP A 33 20.67 -6.29 26.14
N VAL A 34 20.04 -5.13 26.34
CA VAL A 34 19.30 -4.46 25.28
C VAL A 34 20.33 -4.01 24.26
N VAL A 35 20.66 -4.90 23.34
CA VAL A 35 21.45 -4.56 22.17
C VAL A 35 20.55 -3.67 21.30
N VAL A 36 20.72 -2.36 21.43
CA VAL A 36 20.14 -1.39 20.53
C VAL A 36 20.82 -1.61 19.17
N THR A 37 20.29 -2.54 18.39
CA THR A 37 20.69 -2.71 16.99
C THR A 37 20.12 -1.56 16.19
N GLU A 38 20.88 -0.49 16.16
CA GLU A 38 20.63 0.59 15.21
C GLU A 38 20.76 -0.01 13.81
N THR A 39 19.66 0.02 13.04
CA THR A 39 19.72 -0.45 11.65
C THR A 39 20.69 0.43 10.85
N TYR A 40 21.32 -0.15 9.82
CA TYR A 40 22.21 0.61 8.92
C TYR A 40 21.53 1.88 8.38
N GLN A 41 20.23 1.81 8.13
CA GLN A 41 19.41 2.93 7.67
C GLN A 41 19.28 4.03 8.73
N GLN A 42 19.08 3.69 10.00
CA GLN A 42 19.04 4.66 11.10
C GLN A 42 20.41 5.34 11.30
N ARG A 43 21.52 4.61 11.14
CA ARG A 43 22.87 5.20 11.17
C ARG A 43 23.11 6.15 10.00
N GLN A 44 22.66 5.78 8.81
CA GLN A 44 22.76 6.64 7.64
C GLN A 44 21.89 7.90 7.78
N ALA A 45 20.69 7.76 8.34
CA ALA A 45 19.82 8.89 8.63
C ALA A 45 20.47 9.88 9.59
N LYS A 46 21.12 9.41 10.65
CA LYS A 46 21.85 10.26 11.62
C LYS A 46 23.10 10.94 11.04
N LYS A 47 23.75 10.31 10.06
CA LYS A 47 24.93 10.87 9.38
C LYS A 47 24.57 11.74 8.17
N SER A 48 23.33 11.70 7.74
CA SER A 48 22.86 12.49 6.59
C SER A 48 22.71 13.94 6.98
N ALA A 49 23.11 14.84 6.09
CA ALA A 49 22.79 16.26 6.18
C ALA A 49 21.29 16.55 5.94
N LEU A 50 20.53 15.55 5.52
CA LEU A 50 19.09 15.61 5.28
C LEU A 50 18.32 15.13 6.51
N THR A 51 17.18 15.74 6.79
CA THR A 51 16.25 15.28 7.80
C THR A 51 15.56 14.00 7.29
N VAL A 52 15.85 12.88 7.93
CA VAL A 52 15.26 11.57 7.60
C VAL A 52 14.48 11.05 8.80
N ASP A 53 13.18 10.84 8.62
CA ASP A 53 12.37 10.12 9.60
C ASP A 53 12.20 8.67 9.14
N VAL A 54 12.38 7.74 10.07
CA VAL A 54 12.25 6.31 9.82
C VAL A 54 11.01 5.77 10.51
N ALA A 55 10.02 5.34 9.73
CA ALA A 55 8.92 4.51 10.21
C ALA A 55 9.34 3.05 10.12
N ASP A 56 9.71 2.46 11.23
CA ASP A 56 10.06 1.05 11.31
C ASP A 56 8.81 0.15 11.34
N GLN A 57 9.03 -1.16 11.40
CA GLN A 57 7.94 -2.13 11.38
C GLN A 57 7.00 -1.99 12.60
N ASP A 58 7.53 -1.63 13.76
CA ASP A 58 6.71 -1.46 14.97
C ASP A 58 5.84 -0.20 14.87
N PHE A 59 6.39 0.89 14.34
CA PHE A 59 5.62 2.10 14.04
C PHE A 59 4.49 1.80 13.04
N LEU A 60 4.82 1.11 11.94
CA LEU A 60 3.84 0.77 10.91
C LEU A 60 2.73 -0.13 11.46
N ARG A 61 3.06 -1.15 12.27
CA ARG A 61 2.06 -2.03 12.91
C ARG A 61 1.15 -1.26 13.87
N LYS A 62 1.72 -0.37 14.68
CA LYS A 62 0.96 0.44 15.64
C LYS A 62 -0.06 1.35 14.97
N HIS A 63 0.26 1.88 13.81
CA HIS A 63 -0.58 2.83 13.07
C HIS A 63 -1.27 2.20 11.86
N PHE A 64 -1.28 0.87 11.75
CA PHE A 64 -1.85 0.14 10.61
C PHE A 64 -3.36 0.32 10.54
N THR A 65 -3.83 0.80 9.40
CA THR A 65 -5.26 1.01 9.11
C THR A 65 -5.73 0.32 7.85
N GLY A 66 -4.85 -0.49 7.20
CA GLY A 66 -5.10 -1.03 5.85
C GLY A 66 -4.85 -0.03 4.73
N ASN A 67 -4.51 1.22 5.06
CA ASN A 67 -4.06 2.23 4.11
C ASN A 67 -2.66 2.71 4.52
N PHE A 68 -1.72 2.65 3.60
CA PHE A 68 -0.33 3.02 3.84
C PHE A 68 -0.19 4.49 4.24
N MET A 69 -0.82 5.40 3.53
CA MET A 69 -0.66 6.82 3.77
C MET A 69 -1.25 7.28 5.10
N GLN A 70 -2.37 6.68 5.54
CA GLN A 70 -2.93 6.98 6.87
C GLN A 70 -1.98 6.61 8.01
N ALA A 71 -1.20 5.54 7.87
CA ALA A 71 -0.14 5.23 8.82
C ALA A 71 0.96 6.30 8.82
N MET A 72 1.31 6.82 7.64
CA MET A 72 2.37 7.81 7.46
C MET A 72 2.01 9.22 7.99
N GLU A 73 0.72 9.56 8.12
CA GLU A 73 0.27 10.84 8.71
C GLU A 73 0.72 11.03 10.16
N ASN A 74 1.08 9.96 10.85
CA ASN A 74 1.65 10.02 12.18
C ASN A 74 3.12 10.50 12.21
N ILE A 75 3.74 10.74 11.05
CA ILE A 75 5.07 11.34 10.93
C ILE A 75 4.91 12.87 10.79
N PRO A 76 5.57 13.68 11.64
CA PRO A 76 5.47 15.13 11.58
C PRO A 76 5.76 15.69 10.17
N GLY A 77 4.84 16.49 9.63
CA GLY A 77 4.98 17.10 8.30
C GLY A 77 4.72 16.19 7.12
N VAL A 78 4.23 14.98 7.35
CA VAL A 78 3.64 14.10 6.33
C VAL A 78 2.13 14.16 6.46
N GLN A 79 1.44 14.27 5.36
CA GLN A 79 -0.02 14.29 5.27
C GLN A 79 -0.46 13.35 4.15
N ALA A 80 -1.64 12.81 4.24
CA ALA A 80 -2.29 12.11 3.16
C ALA A 80 -3.27 13.04 2.43
N MET A 81 -3.26 12.99 1.13
CA MET A 81 -4.35 13.51 0.32
C MET A 81 -5.27 12.34 0.01
N ASP A 82 -6.31 12.17 0.81
CA ASP A 82 -7.26 11.07 0.70
C ASP A 82 -8.49 11.49 -0.10
N ILE A 83 -8.84 10.70 -1.10
CA ILE A 83 -10.12 10.74 -1.79
C ILE A 83 -10.81 9.40 -1.55
N GLY A 84 -11.49 9.30 -0.42
CA GLY A 84 -12.11 8.06 0.01
C GLY A 84 -11.11 7.01 0.52
N SER A 85 -11.56 5.76 0.60
CA SER A 85 -10.78 4.68 1.20
C SER A 85 -9.71 4.09 0.29
N GLY A 86 -9.87 4.23 -1.04
CA GLY A 86 -9.03 3.59 -2.03
C GLY A 86 -7.95 4.48 -2.65
N PHE A 87 -8.05 5.80 -2.46
CA PHE A 87 -7.12 6.74 -3.10
C PHE A 87 -6.44 7.61 -2.06
N SER A 88 -5.14 7.50 -1.99
CA SER A 88 -4.35 8.27 -1.05
C SER A 88 -3.00 8.61 -1.65
N LYS A 89 -2.58 9.86 -1.51
CA LYS A 89 -1.29 10.36 -1.99
C LYS A 89 -0.51 11.04 -0.87
N PRO A 90 0.83 10.97 -0.94
CA PRO A 90 1.66 11.67 0.02
C PRO A 90 1.72 13.17 -0.25
N MET A 91 1.66 13.93 0.84
CA MET A 91 2.09 15.31 0.90
C MET A 91 3.17 15.44 1.98
N VAL A 92 4.27 16.09 1.66
CA VAL A 92 5.35 16.38 2.60
C VAL A 92 5.54 17.87 2.68
N ARG A 93 5.35 18.47 3.87
CA ARG A 93 5.45 19.92 4.10
C ARG A 93 4.59 20.74 3.12
N GLY A 94 3.38 20.27 2.82
CA GLY A 94 2.45 20.94 1.91
C GLY A 94 2.73 20.74 0.41
N MET A 95 3.77 19.99 0.05
CA MET A 95 4.07 19.64 -1.35
C MET A 95 3.58 18.22 -1.65
N GLY A 96 2.94 18.04 -2.78
CA GLY A 96 2.40 16.75 -3.25
C GLY A 96 2.59 16.56 -4.75
N PHE A 97 1.92 15.55 -5.32
CA PHE A 97 1.95 15.17 -6.73
C PHE A 97 3.37 14.88 -7.25
N ASN A 98 3.76 15.50 -8.36
CA ASN A 98 5.08 15.39 -8.99
C ASN A 98 6.23 16.08 -8.22
N ARG A 99 5.99 16.48 -6.95
CA ARG A 99 7.05 17.06 -6.09
C ARG A 99 7.51 16.11 -5.00
N ILE A 100 6.85 14.97 -4.86
CA ILE A 100 7.21 13.91 -3.92
C ILE A 100 7.51 12.63 -4.70
N ALA A 101 8.75 12.16 -4.61
CA ALA A 101 9.11 10.87 -5.18
C ALA A 101 8.76 9.76 -4.18
N VAL A 102 8.09 8.73 -4.67
CA VAL A 102 7.85 7.50 -3.91
C VAL A 102 8.68 6.39 -4.54
N LEU A 103 9.51 5.74 -3.73
CA LEU A 103 10.33 4.61 -4.15
C LEU A 103 9.85 3.34 -3.48
N GLU A 104 9.88 2.25 -4.21
CA GLU A 104 9.70 0.90 -3.67
C GLU A 104 10.91 0.05 -4.11
N ASN A 105 11.61 -0.52 -3.15
CA ASN A 105 12.83 -1.30 -3.39
C ASN A 105 13.91 -0.53 -4.20
N GLY A 106 14.04 0.79 -3.97
CA GLY A 106 15.00 1.65 -4.66
C GLY A 106 14.56 2.17 -6.04
N ILE A 107 13.42 1.73 -6.55
CA ILE A 107 12.86 2.14 -7.84
C ILE A 107 11.71 3.11 -7.62
N LYS A 108 11.75 4.26 -8.33
CA LYS A 108 10.68 5.24 -8.30
C LYS A 108 9.40 4.65 -8.88
N GLN A 109 8.29 4.79 -8.15
CA GLN A 109 6.97 4.40 -8.63
C GLN A 109 6.45 5.44 -9.61
N GLU A 110 6.03 4.99 -10.80
CA GLU A 110 5.43 5.84 -11.82
C GLU A 110 3.91 5.68 -11.87
N GLY A 111 3.20 6.74 -12.27
CA GLY A 111 1.74 6.75 -12.43
C GLY A 111 0.99 7.44 -11.29
N GLN A 112 1.61 7.65 -10.12
CA GLN A 112 0.97 8.28 -8.97
C GLN A 112 0.95 9.81 -9.00
N GLN A 113 1.77 10.44 -9.85
CA GLN A 113 1.96 11.89 -9.93
C GLN A 113 0.83 12.63 -10.66
N TRP A 114 0.02 11.93 -11.43
CA TRP A 114 -1.10 12.51 -12.17
C TRP A 114 -2.29 12.77 -11.24
N GLY A 115 -3.37 13.27 -11.64
CA GLY A 115 -4.61 13.60 -10.96
C GLY A 115 -4.71 13.37 -9.43
N ALA A 116 -5.59 14.00 -8.74
CA ALA A 116 -5.79 13.77 -7.29
C ALA A 116 -6.38 12.38 -7.01
N ASP A 117 -7.09 11.83 -7.96
CA ASP A 117 -7.78 10.55 -7.99
C ASP A 117 -6.87 9.34 -8.31
N HIS A 118 -5.58 9.58 -8.55
CA HIS A 118 -4.58 8.52 -8.70
C HIS A 118 -3.88 8.24 -7.38
N GLY A 119 -4.17 7.12 -6.74
CA GLY A 119 -3.55 6.71 -5.48
C GLY A 119 -2.15 6.11 -5.66
N LEU A 120 -1.53 5.76 -4.53
CA LEU A 120 -0.34 4.91 -4.52
C LEU A 120 -0.74 3.46 -4.67
N GLU A 121 -0.19 2.78 -5.64
CA GLU A 121 -0.34 1.34 -5.81
C GLU A 121 0.74 0.60 -5.00
N LEU A 122 0.55 0.56 -3.69
CA LEU A 122 1.42 -0.12 -2.72
C LEU A 122 0.60 -1.07 -1.85
N ASP A 123 1.10 -2.27 -1.65
CA ASP A 123 0.51 -3.20 -0.69
C ASP A 123 0.87 -2.78 0.74
N ALA A 124 -0.09 -2.20 1.47
CA ALA A 124 0.09 -1.75 2.85
C ALA A 124 0.53 -2.87 3.82
N PHE A 125 0.24 -4.12 3.50
CA PHE A 125 0.64 -5.28 4.31
C PHE A 125 2.09 -5.72 4.04
N ASN A 126 2.69 -5.31 2.90
CA ASN A 126 4.01 -5.78 2.46
C ASN A 126 5.13 -4.74 2.63
N ILE A 127 5.04 -3.90 3.64
CA ILE A 127 6.00 -2.84 3.91
C ILE A 127 6.82 -3.20 5.16
N GLY A 128 8.15 -3.19 5.01
CA GLY A 128 9.05 -3.46 6.13
C GLY A 128 9.38 -2.22 6.96
N ALA A 129 9.73 -1.14 6.28
CA ALA A 129 9.97 0.16 6.86
C ALA A 129 9.83 1.25 5.81
N VAL A 130 9.74 2.50 6.23
CA VAL A 130 9.68 3.65 5.35
C VAL A 130 10.66 4.72 5.81
N ASN A 131 11.48 5.20 4.89
CA ASN A 131 12.33 6.35 5.12
C ASN A 131 11.69 7.57 4.47
N VAL A 132 11.41 8.60 5.25
CA VAL A 132 10.90 9.89 4.76
C VAL A 132 12.03 10.90 4.76
N LEU A 133 12.53 11.23 3.58
CA LEU A 133 13.55 12.25 3.40
C LEU A 133 12.87 13.59 3.14
N LYS A 134 13.09 14.55 4.02
CA LYS A 134 12.47 15.88 3.95
C LYS A 134 13.50 16.92 3.52
N GLY A 135 13.16 17.71 2.50
CA GLY A 135 14.03 18.78 2.01
C GLY A 135 14.60 18.49 0.62
N PRO A 136 15.68 19.13 0.21
CA PRO A 136 16.20 19.12 -1.16
C PRO A 136 16.89 17.79 -1.52
N SER A 137 16.16 16.69 -1.39
CA SER A 137 16.61 15.34 -1.79
C SER A 137 16.64 15.16 -3.31
N SER A 138 16.13 16.13 -4.05
CA SER A 138 16.03 16.13 -5.51
C SER A 138 17.36 15.90 -6.22
N LEU A 139 18.46 16.33 -5.63
CA LEU A 139 19.79 16.06 -6.19
C LEU A 139 20.13 14.57 -6.32
N LEU A 140 19.55 13.73 -5.45
CA LEU A 140 19.80 12.28 -5.44
C LEU A 140 18.72 11.47 -6.16
N TYR A 141 17.50 12.02 -6.27
CA TYR A 141 16.30 11.27 -6.71
C TYR A 141 15.57 11.92 -7.88
N GLY A 142 16.10 13.01 -8.42
CA GLY A 142 15.55 13.72 -9.58
C GLY A 142 14.58 14.86 -9.24
N SER A 143 14.02 15.49 -10.27
CA SER A 143 13.18 16.69 -10.17
C SER A 143 11.91 16.47 -9.34
N ASP A 144 11.37 15.26 -9.35
CA ASP A 144 10.14 14.90 -8.65
C ASP A 144 10.31 14.75 -7.13
N ALA A 145 11.53 14.94 -6.63
CA ALA A 145 11.84 14.86 -5.20
C ALA A 145 12.06 16.25 -4.55
N MET A 146 11.51 17.31 -5.13
CA MET A 146 11.69 18.68 -4.60
C MET A 146 11.16 18.86 -3.19
N GLY A 147 10.02 18.26 -2.87
CA GLY A 147 9.37 18.29 -1.56
C GLY A 147 9.89 17.24 -0.61
N GLY A 148 10.41 16.15 -1.12
CA GLY A 148 10.92 15.03 -0.36
C GLY A 148 10.79 13.68 -1.08
N VAL A 149 11.23 12.65 -0.38
CA VAL A 149 11.20 11.27 -0.85
C VAL A 149 10.57 10.38 0.20
N ILE A 150 9.70 9.48 -0.22
CA ILE A 150 9.19 8.37 0.58
C ILE A 150 9.79 7.10 0.00
N ASP A 151 10.72 6.49 0.73
CA ASP A 151 11.43 5.29 0.31
C ASP A 151 10.92 4.08 1.10
N VAL A 152 10.16 3.23 0.42
CA VAL A 152 9.57 2.01 0.96
C VAL A 152 10.56 0.87 0.81
N VAL A 153 10.96 0.31 1.94
CA VAL A 153 11.96 -0.75 1.98
C VAL A 153 11.36 -2.08 2.46
N PRO A 154 11.90 -3.22 2.00
CA PRO A 154 11.39 -4.53 2.37
C PRO A 154 11.62 -4.83 3.85
N SER A 155 10.86 -5.81 4.37
CA SER A 155 10.99 -6.29 5.74
C SER A 155 12.41 -6.81 6.03
N ALA A 156 12.84 -6.62 7.27
CA ALA A 156 14.12 -7.13 7.74
C ALA A 156 14.18 -8.66 7.59
N VAL A 157 15.34 -9.15 7.15
CA VAL A 157 15.59 -10.58 6.99
C VAL A 157 15.84 -11.20 8.36
N PRO A 158 15.17 -12.30 8.74
CA PRO A 158 15.44 -13.01 9.99
C PRO A 158 16.93 -13.41 10.12
N ALA A 159 17.46 -13.42 11.34
CA ALA A 159 18.86 -13.80 11.58
C ALA A 159 19.10 -15.30 11.38
N ASP A 160 18.14 -16.15 11.79
CA ASP A 160 18.28 -17.59 11.86
C ASP A 160 17.64 -18.31 10.66
N ASN A 161 18.20 -19.48 10.31
CA ASN A 161 17.58 -20.38 9.35
C ASN A 161 16.23 -20.87 9.90
N ARG A 162 15.13 -20.52 9.24
CA ARG A 162 13.79 -20.94 9.64
C ARG A 162 12.78 -20.78 8.52
N VAL A 163 11.71 -21.54 8.64
CA VAL A 163 10.46 -21.28 7.94
C VAL A 163 9.55 -20.52 8.91
N PHE A 164 8.84 -19.53 8.43
CA PHE A 164 7.96 -18.70 9.24
C PHE A 164 6.78 -18.19 8.41
N GLY A 165 5.76 -17.73 9.08
CA GLY A 165 4.60 -17.15 8.44
C GLY A 165 4.03 -16.02 9.29
N ASP A 166 3.23 -15.19 8.65
CA ASP A 166 2.51 -14.10 9.27
C ASP A 166 1.10 -14.04 8.70
N VAL A 167 0.12 -13.90 9.57
CA VAL A 167 -1.28 -13.70 9.19
C VAL A 167 -1.76 -12.41 9.84
N THR A 168 -2.26 -11.51 9.03
CA THR A 168 -2.88 -10.26 9.49
C THR A 168 -4.34 -10.25 9.08
N LEU A 169 -5.24 -9.94 10.01
CA LEU A 169 -6.66 -9.74 9.74
C LEU A 169 -7.02 -8.28 10.01
N LEU A 170 -7.84 -7.69 9.17
CA LEU A 170 -8.28 -6.30 9.24
C LEU A 170 -9.81 -6.24 9.22
N GLY A 171 -10.39 -5.48 10.15
CA GLY A 171 -11.79 -5.10 10.16
C GLY A 171 -11.96 -3.63 10.53
N LYS A 172 -12.77 -2.88 9.78
CA LYS A 172 -13.12 -1.48 10.11
C LYS A 172 -14.62 -1.28 10.04
N SER A 173 -15.18 -0.65 11.06
CA SER A 173 -16.63 -0.39 11.14
C SER A 173 -17.07 0.83 10.33
N VAL A 174 -16.17 1.78 10.07
CA VAL A 174 -16.48 3.05 9.39
C VAL A 174 -17.00 2.85 7.96
N ASN A 175 -16.48 1.85 7.27
CA ASN A 175 -16.86 1.49 5.90
C ASN A 175 -17.02 -0.02 5.72
N GLY A 176 -17.15 -0.78 6.81
CA GLY A 176 -17.30 -2.24 6.75
C GLY A 176 -16.13 -2.96 6.08
N THR A 177 -14.89 -2.43 6.17
CA THR A 177 -13.72 -3.10 5.59
C THR A 177 -13.51 -4.46 6.23
N ILE A 178 -13.30 -5.46 5.38
CA ILE A 178 -12.81 -6.78 5.76
C ILE A 178 -11.62 -7.08 4.86
N GLY A 179 -10.53 -7.51 5.47
CA GLY A 179 -9.34 -7.83 4.73
C GLY A 179 -8.31 -8.58 5.55
N GLY A 180 -7.21 -8.89 4.91
CA GLY A 180 -6.10 -9.54 5.57
C GLY A 180 -4.97 -9.87 4.63
N SER A 181 -3.91 -10.43 5.20
CA SER A 181 -2.78 -10.94 4.44
C SER A 181 -2.25 -12.23 5.03
N LEU A 182 -1.69 -13.05 4.16
CA LEU A 182 -0.92 -14.24 4.48
C LEU A 182 0.48 -14.10 3.90
N MET A 183 1.50 -14.30 4.73
CA MET A 183 2.88 -14.36 4.28
C MET A 183 3.51 -15.67 4.71
N LEU A 184 4.25 -16.29 3.80
CA LEU A 184 5.10 -17.44 4.06
C LEU A 184 6.53 -17.12 3.65
N GLY A 185 7.47 -17.39 4.53
CA GLY A 185 8.88 -17.09 4.32
C GLY A 185 9.80 -18.22 4.74
N ILE A 186 10.95 -18.26 4.11
CA ILE A 186 12.02 -19.19 4.41
C ILE A 186 13.37 -18.47 4.40
N ARG A 187 14.18 -18.72 5.41
CA ARG A 187 15.60 -18.41 5.38
C ARG A 187 16.42 -19.68 5.47
N LYS A 188 17.37 -19.84 4.52
CA LYS A 188 18.33 -20.93 4.52
C LYS A 188 19.69 -20.40 4.08
N ASN A 189 20.64 -20.37 5.00
CA ASN A 189 22.00 -19.88 4.77
C ASN A 189 22.04 -18.44 4.21
N ALA A 190 22.56 -18.29 2.99
CA ALA A 190 22.66 -17.01 2.30
C ALA A 190 21.34 -16.53 1.67
N TRP A 191 20.34 -17.39 1.58
CA TRP A 191 19.09 -17.12 0.90
C TRP A 191 17.96 -16.82 1.88
N TYR A 192 17.16 -15.84 1.54
CA TYR A 192 15.89 -15.51 2.16
C TYR A 192 14.86 -15.30 1.07
N SER A 193 13.67 -15.86 1.24
CA SER A 193 12.55 -15.62 0.33
C SER A 193 11.25 -15.56 1.11
N HIS A 194 10.33 -14.70 0.69
CA HIS A 194 8.96 -14.75 1.15
C HIS A 194 7.99 -14.43 0.01
N ILE A 195 6.81 -15.02 0.11
CA ILE A 195 5.66 -14.68 -0.70
C ILE A 195 4.57 -14.12 0.23
N ARG A 196 3.89 -13.07 -0.20
CA ARG A 196 2.75 -12.47 0.49
C ARG A 196 1.59 -12.34 -0.47
N TYR A 197 0.41 -12.68 0.01
CA TYR A 197 -0.87 -12.35 -0.61
C TYR A 197 -1.66 -11.50 0.38
N SER A 198 -2.28 -10.44 -0.12
CA SER A 198 -3.20 -9.61 0.65
C SER A 198 -4.45 -9.28 -0.15
N GLU A 199 -5.57 -9.20 0.55
CA GLU A 199 -6.84 -8.81 -0.04
C GLU A 199 -7.63 -7.99 0.97
N GLN A 200 -8.30 -6.93 0.50
CA GLN A 200 -9.25 -6.17 1.29
C GLN A 200 -10.43 -5.70 0.43
N HIS A 201 -11.60 -5.76 1.05
CA HIS A 201 -12.86 -5.28 0.51
C HIS A 201 -13.40 -4.22 1.46
N PHE A 202 -13.69 -3.05 0.96
CA PHE A 202 -14.30 -1.98 1.73
C PHE A 202 -15.59 -1.51 1.06
N GLY A 203 -16.56 -1.14 1.88
CA GLY A 203 -17.82 -0.57 1.43
C GLY A 203 -17.77 0.95 1.43
N ASP A 204 -18.88 1.54 1.11
CA ASP A 204 -19.09 2.97 1.14
C ASP A 204 -18.76 3.55 2.52
N TYR A 205 -17.98 4.61 2.56
CA TYR A 205 -17.56 5.19 3.82
C TYR A 205 -18.58 6.16 4.39
N ARG A 206 -18.65 6.21 5.73
CA ARG A 206 -19.55 7.09 6.46
C ARG A 206 -18.97 8.48 6.61
N ILE A 207 -19.84 9.46 6.50
CA ILE A 207 -19.56 10.88 6.76
C ILE A 207 -20.40 11.39 7.94
N PRO A 208 -19.98 12.47 8.62
CA PRO A 208 -20.67 12.98 9.81
C PRO A 208 -21.98 13.72 9.52
N THR A 209 -22.30 13.95 8.24
CA THR A 209 -23.50 14.69 7.81
C THR A 209 -24.47 13.79 7.05
N ASP A 210 -25.72 14.17 6.99
CA ASP A 210 -26.79 13.55 6.21
C ASP A 210 -27.05 14.27 4.88
N SER A 211 -26.29 15.30 4.57
CA SER A 211 -26.46 16.08 3.34
C SER A 211 -25.19 16.84 3.00
N ILE A 212 -24.99 17.10 1.72
CA ILE A 212 -23.96 18.01 1.21
C ILE A 212 -24.63 19.21 0.55
N VAL A 213 -23.97 20.35 0.56
CA VAL A 213 -24.41 21.55 -0.17
C VAL A 213 -23.51 21.71 -1.37
N TYR A 214 -24.10 21.65 -2.56
CA TYR A 214 -23.43 21.92 -3.81
C TYR A 214 -24.08 23.15 -4.48
N LEU A 215 -23.30 24.18 -4.68
CA LEU A 215 -23.78 25.52 -5.02
C LEU A 215 -24.82 25.98 -3.98
N THR A 216 -26.11 26.04 -4.34
CA THR A 216 -27.22 26.41 -3.43
C THR A 216 -28.13 25.23 -3.12
N GLN A 217 -27.90 24.06 -3.70
CA GLN A 217 -28.75 22.88 -3.53
C GLN A 217 -28.25 22.00 -2.40
N ARG A 218 -29.17 21.57 -1.54
CA ARG A 218 -28.91 20.57 -0.51
C ARG A 218 -29.23 19.19 -1.08
N ILE A 219 -28.20 18.34 -1.15
CA ILE A 219 -28.28 16.98 -1.68
C ILE A 219 -28.25 16.02 -0.48
N PRO A 220 -29.27 15.19 -0.27
CA PRO A 220 -29.30 14.23 0.83
C PRO A 220 -28.25 13.14 0.63
N ILE A 221 -27.64 12.69 1.73
CA ILE A 221 -26.73 11.53 1.77
C ILE A 221 -27.39 10.45 2.61
N TYR A 222 -27.89 9.43 1.95
CA TYR A 222 -28.65 8.35 2.55
C TYR A 222 -27.76 7.53 3.50
N GLY A 223 -28.29 7.24 4.69
CA GLY A 223 -27.57 6.46 5.69
C GLY A 223 -26.22 7.05 6.14
N ARG A 224 -25.95 8.33 5.78
CA ARG A 224 -24.64 9.00 5.95
C ARG A 224 -23.49 8.25 5.28
N LYS A 225 -23.76 7.55 4.17
CA LYS A 225 -22.78 6.86 3.38
C LYS A 225 -22.61 7.53 2.04
N LEU A 226 -21.39 7.77 1.62
CA LEU A 226 -21.11 8.27 0.28
C LEU A 226 -21.19 7.11 -0.70
N LYS A 227 -22.28 7.07 -1.47
CA LYS A 227 -22.53 6.04 -2.49
C LYS A 227 -21.36 5.89 -3.44
N ASN A 228 -21.10 4.65 -3.84
CA ASN A 228 -20.08 4.28 -4.81
C ASN A 228 -18.65 4.66 -4.39
N THR A 229 -18.35 4.56 -3.10
CA THR A 229 -16.97 4.70 -2.60
C THR A 229 -16.39 3.37 -2.11
N ALA A 230 -17.08 2.29 -2.41
CA ALA A 230 -16.63 0.92 -2.18
C ALA A 230 -15.45 0.54 -3.09
N GLY A 231 -14.68 -0.46 -2.68
CA GLY A 231 -13.56 -0.93 -3.46
C GLY A 231 -12.99 -2.27 -3.02
N ILE A 232 -12.11 -2.77 -3.87
CA ILE A 232 -11.39 -4.03 -3.71
C ILE A 232 -9.93 -3.80 -4.01
N GLU A 233 -9.05 -4.33 -3.17
CA GLU A 233 -7.60 -4.42 -3.43
C GLU A 233 -7.16 -5.87 -3.29
N ARG A 234 -6.30 -6.33 -4.22
CA ARG A 234 -5.68 -7.65 -4.23
C ARG A 234 -4.23 -7.53 -4.61
N ASN A 235 -3.35 -8.00 -3.77
CA ASN A 235 -1.93 -7.83 -3.98
C ASN A 235 -1.22 -9.18 -3.80
N ILE A 236 -0.20 -9.37 -4.60
CA ILE A 236 0.72 -10.50 -4.45
C ILE A 236 2.14 -9.97 -4.58
N GLY A 237 3.03 -10.43 -3.70
CA GLY A 237 4.43 -10.05 -3.71
C GLY A 237 5.34 -11.24 -3.43
N LEU A 238 6.41 -11.35 -4.18
CA LEU A 238 7.53 -12.24 -3.96
C LEU A 238 8.78 -11.40 -3.74
N PHE A 239 9.48 -11.67 -2.66
CA PHE A 239 10.78 -11.05 -2.39
C PHE A 239 11.80 -12.13 -2.11
N THR A 240 12.99 -12.00 -2.71
CA THR A 240 14.13 -12.91 -2.49
C THR A 240 15.39 -12.10 -2.26
N GLN A 241 16.14 -12.43 -1.22
CA GLN A 241 17.44 -11.85 -0.93
C GLN A 241 18.49 -12.95 -0.89
N TYR A 242 19.60 -12.69 -1.56
CA TYR A 242 20.85 -13.42 -1.41
C TYR A 242 21.87 -12.51 -0.73
N GLN A 243 22.51 -13.00 0.33
CA GLN A 243 23.58 -12.24 1.00
C GLN A 243 24.72 -13.18 1.39
N ARG A 244 25.89 -12.89 0.89
CA ARG A 244 27.10 -13.65 1.23
C ARG A 244 28.30 -12.71 1.27
N ARG A 245 28.97 -12.66 2.42
CA ARG A 245 30.11 -11.75 2.66
C ARG A 245 29.76 -10.30 2.29
N ALA A 246 30.50 -9.72 1.37
CA ALA A 246 30.35 -8.33 0.91
C ALA A 246 29.24 -8.14 -0.14
N TYR A 247 28.67 -9.22 -0.69
CA TYR A 247 27.66 -9.14 -1.75
C TYR A 247 26.25 -9.36 -1.22
N LYS A 248 25.34 -8.46 -1.61
CA LYS A 248 23.91 -8.53 -1.35
C LYS A 248 23.14 -8.30 -2.65
N ALA A 249 22.17 -9.17 -2.90
CA ALA A 249 21.25 -9.06 -4.03
C ALA A 249 19.80 -9.20 -3.53
N ASN A 250 18.94 -8.31 -3.94
CA ASN A 250 17.49 -8.37 -3.71
C ASN A 250 16.76 -8.48 -5.04
N TYR A 251 15.73 -9.29 -5.08
CA TYR A 251 14.83 -9.46 -6.22
C TYR A 251 13.41 -9.36 -5.69
N ALA A 252 12.58 -8.54 -6.31
CA ALA A 252 11.17 -8.43 -5.94
C ALA A 252 10.30 -8.45 -7.19
N VAL A 253 9.18 -9.15 -7.07
CA VAL A 253 8.08 -9.13 -8.04
C VAL A 253 6.81 -8.86 -7.26
N SER A 254 6.06 -7.84 -7.65
CA SER A 254 4.77 -7.53 -7.03
C SER A 254 3.74 -7.14 -8.07
N ASN A 255 2.50 -7.45 -7.76
CA ASN A 255 1.35 -6.98 -8.53
C ASN A 255 0.31 -6.43 -7.57
N VAL A 256 -0.13 -5.21 -7.83
CA VAL A 256 -1.19 -4.53 -7.10
C VAL A 256 -2.38 -4.37 -8.02
N TYR A 257 -3.49 -4.96 -7.64
CA TYR A 257 -4.78 -4.77 -8.31
C TYR A 257 -5.71 -3.98 -7.40
N GLN A 258 -6.32 -2.94 -7.94
CA GLN A 258 -7.29 -2.11 -7.26
C GLN A 258 -8.47 -1.80 -8.20
N LYS A 259 -9.70 -1.92 -7.67
CA LYS A 259 -10.90 -1.36 -8.30
C LYS A 259 -11.66 -0.58 -7.25
N THR A 260 -11.93 0.70 -7.50
CA THR A 260 -12.56 1.59 -6.52
C THR A 260 -13.51 2.54 -7.22
N GLY A 261 -14.71 2.64 -6.68
CA GLY A 261 -15.70 3.59 -7.12
C GLY A 261 -15.39 5.02 -6.64
N PHE A 262 -15.95 5.99 -7.33
CA PHE A 262 -15.94 7.40 -6.96
C PHE A 262 -17.34 7.86 -6.61
N PHE A 263 -17.44 8.71 -5.59
CA PHE A 263 -18.71 9.37 -5.29
C PHE A 263 -19.18 10.15 -6.53
N PRO A 264 -20.40 9.89 -7.07
CA PRO A 264 -20.84 10.48 -8.32
C PRO A 264 -20.89 12.01 -8.32
N GLY A 265 -21.00 12.61 -7.13
CA GLY A 265 -20.94 14.06 -6.95
C GLY A 265 -19.54 14.67 -7.03
N ALA A 266 -18.47 13.86 -7.12
CA ALA A 266 -17.10 14.33 -7.24
C ALA A 266 -16.72 14.70 -8.70
N HIS A 267 -17.44 14.14 -9.68
CA HIS A 267 -17.23 14.40 -11.10
C HIS A 267 -18.46 15.14 -11.69
N GLY A 268 -18.32 16.45 -11.85
CA GLY A 268 -19.36 17.28 -12.45
C GLY A 268 -20.43 17.75 -11.44
N ILE A 269 -21.61 18.12 -11.94
CA ILE A 269 -22.72 18.60 -11.14
C ILE A 269 -23.39 17.40 -10.44
N PRO A 270 -23.47 17.36 -9.10
CA PRO A 270 -24.14 16.28 -8.41
C PRO A 270 -25.64 16.26 -8.77
N ASP A 271 -26.09 15.17 -9.34
CA ASP A 271 -27.50 14.89 -9.56
C ASP A 271 -28.03 14.07 -8.37
N ALA A 272 -29.13 14.52 -7.78
CA ALA A 272 -29.75 13.85 -6.63
C ALA A 272 -30.10 12.39 -6.94
N SER A 273 -30.50 12.08 -8.18
CA SER A 273 -30.81 10.72 -8.62
C SER A 273 -29.61 9.79 -8.66
N ARG A 274 -28.40 10.32 -8.89
CA ARG A 274 -27.16 9.54 -8.94
C ARG A 274 -26.58 9.23 -7.57
N VAL A 275 -26.97 9.97 -6.56
CA VAL A 275 -26.51 9.77 -5.17
C VAL A 275 -27.55 9.08 -4.30
N GLU A 276 -28.68 8.69 -4.89
CA GLU A 276 -29.72 7.91 -4.22
C GLU A 276 -29.19 6.55 -3.79
N ASP A 277 -29.54 6.12 -2.57
CA ASP A 277 -29.12 4.84 -2.02
C ASP A 277 -29.79 3.70 -2.79
N ASP A 278 -28.97 2.78 -3.31
CA ASP A 278 -29.43 1.58 -4.00
C ASP A 278 -29.60 0.36 -3.06
N GLY A 279 -29.32 0.54 -1.76
CA GLY A 279 -29.40 -0.49 -0.74
C GLY A 279 -28.17 -1.41 -0.65
N ASP A 280 -27.18 -1.28 -1.55
CA ASP A 280 -25.93 -2.05 -1.54
C ASP A 280 -24.70 -1.13 -1.38
N SER A 281 -24.15 -1.10 -0.19
CA SER A 281 -22.96 -0.30 0.11
C SER A 281 -21.63 -0.97 -0.30
N ARG A 282 -21.65 -2.05 -1.08
CA ARG A 282 -20.45 -2.78 -1.50
C ARG A 282 -20.32 -2.93 -3.01
N ASN A 283 -21.33 -2.58 -3.78
CA ASN A 283 -21.27 -2.55 -5.23
C ASN A 283 -20.32 -1.43 -5.69
N ILE A 284 -19.76 -1.60 -6.87
CA ILE A 284 -18.90 -0.61 -7.52
C ILE A 284 -19.51 -0.31 -8.88
N GLU A 285 -20.16 0.83 -8.95
CA GLU A 285 -20.84 1.36 -10.13
C GLU A 285 -19.98 2.41 -10.83
N LEU A 286 -20.53 3.03 -11.87
CA LEU A 286 -19.92 4.21 -12.50
C LEU A 286 -20.11 5.47 -11.62
N PRO A 287 -19.09 6.31 -11.50
CA PRO A 287 -17.75 6.17 -12.05
C PRO A 287 -16.84 5.30 -11.15
N PHE A 288 -15.86 4.62 -11.75
CA PHE A 288 -14.84 3.86 -11.02
C PHE A 288 -13.47 3.88 -11.73
N SER A 289 -12.42 3.66 -10.97
CA SER A 289 -11.07 3.39 -11.47
C SER A 289 -10.69 1.93 -11.24
N LYS A 290 -9.92 1.39 -12.17
CA LYS A 290 -9.33 0.05 -12.09
C LYS A 290 -7.87 0.14 -12.46
N VAL A 291 -7.01 -0.38 -11.61
CA VAL A 291 -5.56 -0.39 -11.78
C VAL A 291 -5.02 -1.79 -11.62
N ASN A 292 -4.07 -2.15 -12.46
CA ASN A 292 -3.23 -3.33 -12.32
C ASN A 292 -1.78 -2.92 -12.53
N HIS A 293 -0.97 -2.96 -11.49
CA HIS A 293 0.41 -2.49 -11.50
C HIS A 293 1.38 -3.62 -11.17
N LEU A 294 2.00 -4.17 -12.22
CA LEU A 294 3.08 -5.15 -12.10
C LEU A 294 4.42 -4.42 -11.91
N LYS A 295 5.21 -4.86 -10.94
CA LYS A 295 6.56 -4.34 -10.68
C LYS A 295 7.56 -5.48 -10.54
N VAL A 296 8.68 -5.37 -11.22
CA VAL A 296 9.82 -6.30 -11.13
C VAL A 296 11.07 -5.47 -10.85
N THR A 297 11.71 -5.70 -9.72
CA THR A 297 12.87 -4.91 -9.30
C THR A 297 14.02 -5.79 -8.85
N THR A 298 15.22 -5.31 -9.03
CA THR A 298 16.43 -5.92 -8.45
C THR A 298 17.36 -4.83 -7.91
N HIS A 299 17.93 -5.10 -6.76
CA HIS A 299 18.96 -4.28 -6.13
C HIS A 299 20.20 -5.13 -5.88
N GLN A 300 21.33 -4.68 -6.39
CA GLN A 300 22.62 -5.35 -6.26
C GLN A 300 23.56 -4.44 -5.47
N GLN A 301 24.29 -4.99 -4.51
CA GLN A 301 25.25 -4.23 -3.71
C GLN A 301 26.52 -5.05 -3.48
N TYR A 302 27.65 -4.41 -3.65
CA TYR A 302 28.93 -4.96 -3.25
C TYR A 302 29.68 -3.95 -2.38
N ALA A 303 30.13 -4.40 -1.22
CA ALA A 303 30.83 -3.57 -0.25
C ALA A 303 32.31 -3.95 -0.17
N TRP A 304 33.20 -3.02 -0.53
CA TRP A 304 34.63 -3.06 -0.22
C TRP A 304 34.90 -2.28 1.06
N GLU A 305 36.13 -2.32 1.55
CA GLU A 305 36.51 -1.63 2.80
C GLU A 305 36.15 -0.13 2.78
N LYS A 306 36.36 0.55 1.67
CA LYS A 306 36.15 2.00 1.51
C LYS A 306 35.14 2.41 0.46
N LEU A 307 34.52 1.45 -0.22
CA LEU A 307 33.61 1.71 -1.33
C LEU A 307 32.42 0.76 -1.27
N ILE A 308 31.22 1.30 -1.35
CA ILE A 308 30.01 0.53 -1.58
C ILE A 308 29.50 0.90 -2.97
N LEU A 309 29.44 -0.09 -3.86
CA LEU A 309 28.84 0.03 -5.17
C LEU A 309 27.46 -0.64 -5.12
N SER A 310 26.42 0.08 -5.56
CA SER A 310 25.07 -0.47 -5.68
C SER A 310 24.45 -0.12 -7.03
N GLY A 311 23.59 -1.02 -7.51
CA GLY A 311 22.82 -0.84 -8.74
C GLY A 311 21.39 -1.31 -8.56
N ASP A 312 20.47 -0.54 -9.12
CA ASP A 312 19.05 -0.84 -9.15
C ASP A 312 18.59 -0.99 -10.59
N LEU A 313 17.78 -2.01 -10.88
CA LEU A 313 17.07 -2.16 -12.14
C LEU A 313 15.60 -2.43 -11.83
N GLY A 314 14.71 -1.82 -12.59
CA GLY A 314 13.27 -1.95 -12.44
C GLY A 314 12.54 -1.98 -13.77
N PHE A 315 11.51 -2.82 -13.81
CA PHE A 315 10.47 -2.79 -14.84
C PHE A 315 9.12 -2.63 -14.15
N GLN A 316 8.29 -1.74 -14.66
CA GLN A 316 6.93 -1.51 -14.18
C GLN A 316 6.00 -1.52 -15.39
N ASN A 317 4.83 -2.16 -15.22
CA ASN A 317 3.70 -2.04 -16.13
C ASN A 317 2.51 -1.57 -15.32
N ASN A 318 2.09 -0.33 -15.52
CA ASN A 318 0.90 0.25 -14.90
C ASN A 318 -0.22 0.30 -15.95
N HIS A 319 -1.20 -0.57 -15.79
CA HIS A 319 -2.43 -0.57 -16.60
C HIS A 319 -3.56 0.02 -15.77
N ARG A 320 -4.06 1.20 -16.20
CA ARG A 320 -5.15 1.92 -15.55
C ARG A 320 -6.29 2.13 -16.53
N GLU A 321 -7.50 1.99 -16.01
CA GLU A 321 -8.75 2.32 -16.69
C GLU A 321 -9.61 3.17 -15.77
N GLU A 322 -10.23 4.21 -16.32
CA GLU A 322 -11.24 5.04 -15.66
C GLU A 322 -12.53 4.94 -16.45
N TRP A 323 -13.59 4.71 -15.72
CA TRP A 323 -14.91 4.44 -16.27
C TRP A 323 -15.91 5.43 -15.71
N SER A 324 -16.64 6.12 -16.57
CA SER A 324 -17.68 7.08 -16.23
C SER A 324 -18.82 6.96 -17.23
N ALA A 325 -20.05 7.26 -16.83
CA ALA A 325 -21.15 7.28 -17.77
C ALA A 325 -20.84 8.25 -18.90
N PHE A 326 -20.99 7.76 -20.15
CA PHE A 326 -20.69 8.57 -21.32
C PHE A 326 -21.42 9.91 -21.27
N HIS A 327 -20.69 10.98 -21.48
CA HIS A 327 -21.23 12.32 -21.64
C HIS A 327 -20.44 13.03 -22.77
N THR A 328 -21.13 13.86 -23.50
CA THR A 328 -20.53 14.65 -24.59
C THR A 328 -20.24 16.07 -24.12
N HIS A 329 -19.04 16.55 -24.38
CA HIS A 329 -18.66 17.94 -24.13
C HIS A 329 -19.02 18.87 -25.29
N TYR A 330 -19.22 18.32 -26.51
CA TYR A 330 -19.40 19.06 -27.74
C TYR A 330 -20.59 18.54 -28.54
N GLY A 331 -21.78 19.05 -28.24
CA GLY A 331 -22.97 18.81 -29.10
C GLY A 331 -23.41 17.35 -29.17
N SER A 332 -23.66 16.85 -30.37
CA SER A 332 -24.23 15.54 -30.66
C SER A 332 -23.20 14.46 -30.98
N GLN A 333 -22.03 14.49 -30.36
CA GLN A 333 -21.03 13.45 -30.57
C GLN A 333 -21.56 12.09 -30.07
N PRO A 334 -21.66 11.08 -30.94
CA PRO A 334 -22.14 9.76 -30.53
C PRO A 334 -21.18 9.08 -29.60
N ALA A 335 -21.72 8.22 -28.72
CA ALA A 335 -20.89 7.36 -27.89
C ALA A 335 -20.01 6.43 -28.74
N PRO A 336 -18.81 6.08 -28.31
CA PRO A 336 -18.00 5.04 -28.95
C PRO A 336 -18.76 3.73 -29.02
N GLU A 337 -18.61 2.98 -30.14
CA GLU A 337 -19.26 1.67 -30.32
C GLU A 337 -18.74 0.63 -29.29
N LYS A 338 -17.48 0.73 -28.92
CA LYS A 338 -16.84 -0.18 -27.95
C LYS A 338 -16.53 0.54 -26.66
N ASP A 339 -16.92 -0.07 -25.55
CA ASP A 339 -16.67 0.44 -24.19
C ASP A 339 -17.09 1.92 -24.03
N PRO A 340 -18.36 2.29 -24.28
CA PRO A 340 -18.80 3.69 -24.34
C PRO A 340 -18.53 4.46 -23.06
N ASP A 341 -18.51 3.77 -21.92
CA ASP A 341 -18.30 4.36 -20.60
C ASP A 341 -16.83 4.36 -20.16
N LYS A 342 -15.90 3.92 -21.02
CA LYS A 342 -14.47 3.99 -20.71
C LYS A 342 -13.92 5.36 -21.09
N GLU A 343 -13.70 6.19 -20.08
CA GLU A 343 -13.23 7.57 -20.25
C GLU A 343 -11.72 7.64 -20.52
N LEU A 344 -10.94 6.83 -19.80
CA LEU A 344 -9.47 6.80 -19.89
C LEU A 344 -8.97 5.37 -19.85
N ALA A 345 -7.98 5.07 -20.67
CA ALA A 345 -7.17 3.88 -20.51
C ALA A 345 -5.72 4.19 -20.88
N PHE A 346 -4.78 3.78 -20.04
CA PHE A 346 -3.38 3.79 -20.40
C PHE A 346 -2.65 2.54 -19.93
N ASN A 347 -1.57 2.22 -20.61
CA ASN A 347 -0.70 1.11 -20.31
C ASN A 347 0.75 1.61 -20.34
N LEU A 348 1.26 2.01 -19.15
CA LEU A 348 2.57 2.60 -19.01
C LEU A 348 3.60 1.52 -18.72
N ASN A 349 4.58 1.36 -19.61
CA ASN A 349 5.76 0.53 -19.37
C ASN A 349 6.95 1.42 -19.03
N THR A 350 7.55 1.20 -17.87
CA THR A 350 8.69 1.99 -17.39
C THR A 350 9.86 1.07 -17.09
N PHE A 351 11.02 1.40 -17.65
CA PHE A 351 12.29 0.79 -17.31
C PHE A 351 13.13 1.79 -16.55
N SER A 352 13.69 1.39 -15.43
CA SER A 352 14.52 2.22 -14.57
C SER A 352 15.84 1.54 -14.28
N ALA A 353 16.91 2.31 -14.28
CA ALA A 353 18.24 1.85 -13.90
C ALA A 353 18.96 2.93 -13.11
N SER A 354 19.67 2.55 -12.04
CA SER A 354 20.54 3.46 -11.30
C SER A 354 21.80 2.74 -10.85
N VAL A 355 22.90 3.50 -10.77
CA VAL A 355 24.17 3.04 -10.19
C VAL A 355 24.64 4.10 -9.21
N LYS A 356 25.04 3.66 -8.03
CA LYS A 356 25.52 4.54 -6.95
C LYS A 356 26.85 4.01 -6.42
N ALA A 357 27.81 4.90 -6.24
CA ALA A 357 29.05 4.60 -5.55
C ALA A 357 29.14 5.50 -4.30
N MET A 358 29.36 4.88 -3.15
CA MET A 358 29.49 5.58 -1.87
C MET A 358 30.86 5.24 -1.25
N PHE A 359 31.64 6.25 -0.99
CA PHE A 359 32.88 6.14 -0.23
C PHE A 359 32.57 6.22 1.26
N VAL A 360 33.13 5.31 2.06
CA VAL A 360 32.88 5.14 3.50
C VAL A 360 34.04 5.68 4.32
#